data_5bc71505f1ca9d628bbfdc710acb5168
#
_entry.id   5bc71505f1ca9d628bbfdc710acb5168
#
_cell.length_a   1.000
_cell.length_b   1.000
_cell.length_c   1.000
_cell.angle_alpha   90.00
_cell.angle_beta   90.00
_cell.angle_gamma   90.00
#
_symmetry.space_group_name_H-M   'P 1'
#
loop_
_entity.id
_entity.type
_entity.pdbx_description
1 polymer ?
#
loop_
_entity_poly.entity_id
_entity_poly.type
_entity_poly.pdbx_seq_one_letter_code
_entity_poly.pdbx_strand_id
1 'polypeptide(L)'
;MELYVYVHGKGGSAQEAEHYKTLFPSHEVIGFDYHSQTPWDAEKEFRAFFTEKREKYKQLTLIANSIGAFFALSSLDETLIDRAYFISPIVDMENLICNMMQWSNVTEQELAEKLEIATAFGETLSWDYLCYVRKHPIIWNVPTCILYGEHDNLTSIETVSAFATQHHADLTVMPGGEHWFHTEEQMQFLDHWVRERSLTGFNAALAFTCFAENQTAADPHPYKEVSCRAVWGNV
;
A
#
# COMPACT_ATOMS: atom_id res chain seq x y z
N MET A 1 17.41 -16.61 -4.91
CA MET A 1 17.42 -15.92 -3.62
C MET A 1 16.33 -14.85 -3.70
N GLU A 2 15.48 -14.73 -2.72
CA GLU A 2 14.39 -13.75 -2.63
C GLU A 2 14.84 -12.55 -1.80
N LEU A 3 14.50 -11.36 -2.25
CA LEU A 3 14.73 -10.10 -1.54
C LEU A 3 13.41 -9.43 -1.21
N TYR A 4 13.26 -9.04 0.04
CA TYR A 4 12.19 -8.13 0.49
C TYR A 4 12.74 -6.71 0.54
N VAL A 5 12.05 -5.79 -0.09
CA VAL A 5 12.40 -4.36 -0.08
C VAL A 5 11.30 -3.59 0.64
N TYR A 6 11.67 -2.94 1.73
CA TYR A 6 10.77 -2.04 2.45
C TYR A 6 10.89 -0.61 1.95
N VAL A 7 9.73 0.01 1.70
CA VAL A 7 9.59 1.40 1.26
C VAL A 7 8.73 2.14 2.27
N HIS A 8 9.35 3.11 2.94
CA HIS A 8 8.71 3.86 4.03
C HIS A 8 7.66 4.85 3.55
N GLY A 9 6.77 5.25 4.46
CA GLY A 9 5.84 6.37 4.27
C GLY A 9 6.49 7.72 4.55
N LYS A 10 5.68 8.78 4.51
CA LYS A 10 6.15 10.14 4.86
C LYS A 10 6.62 10.20 6.31
N GLY A 11 7.81 10.77 6.52
CA GLY A 11 8.41 10.88 7.85
C GLY A 11 9.02 9.58 8.40
N GLY A 12 8.89 8.47 7.67
CA GLY A 12 9.55 7.20 7.97
C GLY A 12 10.98 7.16 7.44
N SER A 13 11.60 5.98 7.52
CA SER A 13 12.96 5.75 7.04
C SER A 13 13.19 4.31 6.60
N ALA A 14 14.23 4.10 5.79
CA ALA A 14 14.69 2.77 5.39
C ALA A 14 15.03 1.85 6.57
N GLN A 15 15.35 2.41 7.76
CA GLN A 15 15.68 1.65 8.96
C GLN A 15 14.49 0.88 9.53
N GLU A 16 13.26 1.26 9.22
CA GLU A 16 12.07 0.50 9.59
C GLU A 16 12.07 -0.93 9.00
N ALA A 17 12.86 -1.18 7.97
CA ALA A 17 13.12 -2.53 7.45
C ALA A 17 13.67 -3.52 8.50
N GLU A 18 14.33 -3.02 9.56
CA GLU A 18 14.85 -3.87 10.64
C GLU A 18 13.73 -4.65 11.35
N HIS A 19 12.54 -4.05 11.45
CA HIS A 19 11.36 -4.74 11.97
C HIS A 19 11.04 -5.99 11.14
N TYR A 20 11.01 -5.87 9.82
CA TYR A 20 10.68 -6.97 8.91
C TYR A 20 11.78 -8.04 8.84
N LYS A 21 13.04 -7.72 9.13
CA LYS A 21 14.11 -8.73 9.22
C LYS A 21 13.78 -9.78 10.27
N THR A 22 13.12 -9.39 11.35
CA THR A 22 12.71 -10.33 12.41
C THR A 22 11.57 -11.25 11.98
N LEU A 23 10.75 -10.81 11.01
CA LEU A 23 9.64 -11.57 10.47
C LEU A 23 10.11 -12.57 9.40
N PHE A 24 11.19 -12.25 8.68
CA PHE A 24 11.73 -13.03 7.57
C PHE A 24 13.19 -13.47 7.78
N PRO A 25 13.49 -14.25 8.83
CA PRO A 25 14.88 -14.57 9.19
C PRO A 25 15.62 -15.42 8.13
N SER A 26 14.90 -16.05 7.21
CA SER A 26 15.46 -16.85 6.12
C SER A 26 15.63 -16.09 4.81
N HIS A 27 15.24 -14.81 4.77
CA HIS A 27 15.27 -13.98 3.58
C HIS A 27 16.13 -12.74 3.81
N GLU A 28 16.62 -12.17 2.72
CA GLU A 28 17.24 -10.86 2.79
C GLU A 28 16.14 -9.78 2.79
N VAL A 29 16.25 -8.85 3.74
CA VAL A 29 15.33 -7.71 3.86
C VAL A 29 16.17 -6.44 3.91
N ILE A 30 15.86 -5.50 3.05
CA ILE A 30 16.52 -4.17 3.01
C ILE A 30 15.48 -3.06 2.99
N GLY A 31 15.83 -1.91 3.52
CA GLY A 31 15.08 -0.68 3.34
C GLY A 31 15.59 0.09 2.13
N PHE A 32 14.67 0.71 1.39
CA PHE A 32 15.00 1.64 0.33
C PHE A 32 14.94 3.07 0.86
N ASP A 33 16.10 3.70 0.93
CA ASP A 33 16.27 5.08 1.41
C ASP A 33 16.07 6.06 0.26
N TYR A 34 14.83 6.17 -0.20
CA TYR A 34 14.47 7.07 -1.28
C TYR A 34 14.30 8.51 -0.77
N HIS A 35 14.56 9.48 -1.65
CA HIS A 35 14.53 10.92 -1.33
C HIS A 35 13.51 11.68 -2.15
N SER A 36 12.86 11.03 -3.09
CA SER A 36 11.85 11.61 -3.97
C SER A 36 10.68 12.19 -3.20
N GLN A 37 10.26 13.41 -3.59
CA GLN A 37 9.10 14.10 -3.05
C GLN A 37 7.95 14.17 -4.08
N THR A 38 8.23 13.83 -5.33
CA THR A 38 7.31 13.90 -6.45
C THR A 38 7.25 12.57 -7.21
N PRO A 39 6.14 12.24 -7.88
CA PRO A 39 6.04 10.98 -8.62
C PRO A 39 7.01 10.91 -9.82
N TRP A 40 7.34 12.03 -10.46
CA TRP A 40 8.30 12.05 -11.57
C TRP A 40 9.76 11.87 -11.16
N ASP A 41 10.11 12.23 -9.93
CA ASP A 41 11.42 11.92 -9.36
C ASP A 41 11.43 10.48 -8.83
N ALA A 42 10.35 10.05 -8.18
CA ALA A 42 10.19 8.68 -7.72
C ALA A 42 10.29 7.67 -8.87
N GLU A 43 9.70 7.95 -10.02
CA GLU A 43 9.81 7.08 -11.20
C GLU A 43 11.27 6.78 -11.54
N LYS A 44 12.13 7.78 -11.56
CA LYS A 44 13.56 7.62 -11.88
C LYS A 44 14.30 6.86 -10.79
N GLU A 45 14.11 7.27 -9.54
CA GLU A 45 14.81 6.73 -8.38
C GLU A 45 14.42 5.28 -8.10
N PHE A 46 13.11 4.98 -8.11
CA PHE A 46 12.59 3.63 -7.89
C PHE A 46 13.00 2.68 -9.02
N ARG A 47 12.81 3.07 -10.29
CA ARG A 47 13.19 2.20 -11.40
C ARG A 47 14.69 1.91 -11.40
N ALA A 48 15.55 2.89 -11.12
CA ALA A 48 17.00 2.67 -11.03
C ALA A 48 17.33 1.66 -9.92
N PHE A 49 16.80 1.85 -8.71
CA PHE A 49 17.04 0.96 -7.59
C PHE A 49 16.53 -0.47 -7.84
N PHE A 50 15.27 -0.61 -8.25
CA PHE A 50 14.68 -1.94 -8.46
C PHE A 50 15.26 -2.68 -9.65
N THR A 51 15.69 -1.98 -10.70
CA THR A 51 16.43 -2.59 -11.82
C THR A 51 17.76 -3.19 -11.34
N GLU A 52 18.55 -2.47 -10.54
CA GLU A 52 19.78 -2.99 -9.94
C GLU A 52 19.54 -4.25 -9.10
N LYS A 53 18.46 -4.24 -8.30
CA LYS A 53 18.13 -5.41 -7.47
C LYS A 53 17.64 -6.59 -8.32
N ARG A 54 16.87 -6.32 -9.37
CA ARG A 54 16.37 -7.37 -10.28
C ARG A 54 17.49 -8.14 -10.98
N GLU A 55 18.61 -7.51 -11.26
CA GLU A 55 19.78 -8.18 -11.80
C GLU A 55 20.38 -9.22 -10.85
N LYS A 56 20.25 -9.02 -9.53
CA LYS A 56 20.87 -9.86 -8.49
C LYS A 56 19.92 -10.91 -7.92
N TYR A 57 18.61 -10.61 -7.88
CA TYR A 57 17.62 -11.43 -7.19
C TYR A 57 16.57 -11.96 -8.18
N LYS A 58 16.25 -13.26 -8.03
CA LYS A 58 15.24 -13.90 -8.88
C LYS A 58 13.83 -13.54 -8.47
N GLN A 59 13.62 -13.22 -7.21
CA GLN A 59 12.34 -12.82 -6.63
C GLN A 59 12.52 -11.55 -5.82
N LEU A 60 11.66 -10.55 -6.11
CA LEU A 60 11.60 -9.28 -5.40
C LEU A 60 10.19 -9.10 -4.84
N THR A 61 10.11 -9.00 -3.54
CA THR A 61 8.87 -8.71 -2.82
C THR A 61 8.95 -7.32 -2.21
N LEU A 62 7.99 -6.48 -2.55
CA LEU A 62 7.87 -5.11 -2.04
C LEU A 62 7.00 -5.10 -0.79
N ILE A 63 7.44 -4.38 0.25
CA ILE A 63 6.61 -3.96 1.38
C ILE A 63 6.60 -2.44 1.37
N ALA A 64 5.44 -1.80 1.18
CA ALA A 64 5.40 -0.35 1.08
C ALA A 64 4.28 0.25 1.92
N ASN A 65 4.59 1.38 2.56
CA ASN A 65 3.70 2.08 3.48
C ASN A 65 3.25 3.43 2.90
N SER A 66 1.95 3.72 2.99
CA SER A 66 1.37 5.04 2.74
C SER A 66 1.78 5.62 1.37
N ILE A 67 2.43 6.79 1.33
CA ILE A 67 2.91 7.44 0.10
C ILE A 67 4.02 6.63 -0.59
N GLY A 68 4.78 5.84 0.15
CA GLY A 68 5.76 4.91 -0.44
C GLY A 68 5.09 3.89 -1.36
N ALA A 69 3.88 3.42 -1.01
CA ALA A 69 3.09 2.57 -1.89
C ALA A 69 2.64 3.33 -3.15
N PHE A 70 2.23 4.60 -3.04
CA PHE A 70 1.90 5.42 -4.21
C PHE A 70 3.09 5.60 -5.16
N PHE A 71 4.28 5.90 -4.62
CA PHE A 71 5.48 6.01 -5.45
C PHE A 71 5.83 4.68 -6.13
N ALA A 72 5.67 3.57 -5.44
CA ALA A 72 5.85 2.25 -6.05
C ALA A 72 4.82 1.99 -7.16
N LEU A 73 3.53 2.26 -6.92
CA LEU A 73 2.44 2.11 -7.89
C LEU A 73 2.63 2.95 -9.15
N SER A 74 3.22 4.13 -9.02
CA SER A 74 3.47 5.04 -10.14
C SER A 74 4.77 4.78 -10.89
N SER A 75 5.67 3.94 -10.33
CA SER A 75 7.04 3.78 -10.82
C SER A 75 7.41 2.37 -11.25
N LEU A 76 6.78 1.35 -10.65
CA LEU A 76 7.16 -0.05 -10.81
C LEU A 76 6.10 -0.85 -11.56
N ASP A 77 6.48 -2.01 -12.03
CA ASP A 77 5.63 -2.95 -12.74
C ASP A 77 6.06 -4.41 -12.48
N GLU A 78 5.35 -5.37 -13.05
CA GLU A 78 5.59 -6.80 -12.91
C GLU A 78 6.92 -7.28 -13.50
N THR A 79 7.64 -6.45 -14.23
CA THR A 79 8.99 -6.79 -14.71
C THR A 79 10.05 -6.55 -13.65
N LEU A 80 9.78 -5.66 -12.69
CA LEU A 80 10.70 -5.26 -11.65
C LEU A 80 10.45 -5.94 -10.31
N ILE A 81 9.18 -6.22 -9.97
CA ILE A 81 8.80 -6.87 -8.72
C ILE A 81 7.79 -7.99 -8.96
N ASP A 82 7.80 -9.00 -8.10
CA ASP A 82 6.95 -10.19 -8.25
C ASP A 82 5.72 -10.13 -7.33
N ARG A 83 5.80 -9.39 -6.21
CA ARG A 83 4.73 -9.28 -5.19
C ARG A 83 4.80 -7.94 -4.48
N ALA A 84 3.65 -7.49 -3.97
CA ALA A 84 3.58 -6.32 -3.12
C ALA A 84 2.69 -6.55 -1.88
N TYR A 85 3.16 -6.04 -0.75
CA TYR A 85 2.41 -5.90 0.50
C TYR A 85 2.30 -4.40 0.79
N PHE A 86 1.10 -3.87 0.71
CA PHE A 86 0.84 -2.47 0.97
C PHE A 86 0.15 -2.28 2.33
N ILE A 87 0.65 -1.35 3.11
CA ILE A 87 0.14 -1.01 4.43
C ILE A 87 -0.40 0.41 4.37
N SER A 88 -1.70 0.59 4.61
CA SER A 88 -2.40 1.88 4.50
C SER A 88 -2.00 2.66 3.24
N PRO A 89 -2.08 2.07 2.03
CA PRO A 89 -1.53 2.69 0.85
C PRO A 89 -2.33 3.91 0.40
N ILE A 90 -1.63 4.92 -0.13
CA ILE A 90 -2.26 5.94 -0.95
C ILE A 90 -2.41 5.37 -2.36
N VAL A 91 -3.64 4.99 -2.73
CA VAL A 91 -3.93 4.36 -4.03
C VAL A 91 -4.59 5.32 -5.02
N ASP A 92 -5.02 6.49 -4.54
CA ASP A 92 -5.64 7.56 -5.34
C ASP A 92 -5.12 8.92 -4.85
N MET A 93 -4.01 9.35 -5.43
CA MET A 93 -3.37 10.61 -5.07
C MET A 93 -4.16 11.82 -5.56
N GLU A 94 -4.89 11.71 -6.67
CA GLU A 94 -5.76 12.80 -7.11
C GLU A 94 -6.84 13.08 -6.07
N ASN A 95 -7.53 12.03 -5.61
CA ASN A 95 -8.55 12.17 -4.58
C ASN A 95 -7.96 12.73 -3.27
N LEU A 96 -6.78 12.29 -2.86
CA LEU A 96 -6.12 12.81 -1.66
C LEU A 96 -5.79 14.30 -1.81
N ILE A 97 -5.25 14.74 -2.95
CA ILE A 97 -4.99 16.16 -3.22
C ILE A 97 -6.29 16.96 -3.19
N CYS A 98 -7.36 16.46 -3.82
CA CYS A 98 -8.67 17.11 -3.80
C CYS A 98 -9.23 17.25 -2.38
N ASN A 99 -9.09 16.22 -1.55
CA ASN A 99 -9.47 16.28 -0.14
C ASN A 99 -8.64 17.32 0.64
N MET A 100 -7.33 17.36 0.44
CA MET A 100 -6.46 18.37 1.06
C MET A 100 -6.82 19.79 0.62
N MET A 101 -7.23 19.99 -0.64
CA MET A 101 -7.75 21.28 -1.12
C MET A 101 -9.05 21.66 -0.38
N GLN A 102 -9.96 20.71 -0.20
CA GLN A 102 -11.20 20.95 0.55
C GLN A 102 -10.92 21.30 2.01
N TRP A 103 -10.04 20.57 2.69
CA TRP A 103 -9.65 20.85 4.07
C TRP A 103 -8.99 22.22 4.25
N SER A 104 -8.32 22.70 3.21
CA SER A 104 -7.68 24.02 3.19
C SER A 104 -8.56 25.13 2.61
N ASN A 105 -9.79 24.79 2.18
CA ASN A 105 -10.70 25.71 1.48
C ASN A 105 -10.03 26.37 0.26
N VAL A 106 -9.27 25.58 -0.50
CA VAL A 106 -8.58 26.00 -1.74
C VAL A 106 -9.36 25.46 -2.94
N THR A 107 -9.64 26.33 -3.90
CA THR A 107 -10.25 25.93 -5.17
C THR A 107 -9.19 25.50 -6.18
N GLU A 108 -9.59 24.68 -7.16
CA GLU A 108 -8.69 24.26 -8.24
C GLU A 108 -8.20 25.45 -9.07
N GLN A 109 -9.07 26.45 -9.30
CA GLN A 109 -8.69 27.69 -9.99
C GLN A 109 -7.60 28.43 -9.21
N GLU A 110 -7.77 28.56 -7.90
CA GLU A 110 -6.77 29.23 -7.05
C GLU A 110 -5.43 28.47 -7.05
N LEU A 111 -5.44 27.14 -6.97
CA LEU A 111 -4.24 26.34 -7.07
C LEU A 111 -3.55 26.48 -8.43
N ALA A 112 -4.32 26.51 -9.53
CA ALA A 112 -3.80 26.70 -10.88
C ALA A 112 -3.16 28.09 -11.06
N GLU A 113 -3.73 29.14 -10.42
CA GLU A 113 -3.18 30.52 -10.49
C GLU A 113 -1.91 30.69 -9.65
N LYS A 114 -1.88 30.05 -8.45
CA LYS A 114 -0.77 30.19 -7.50
C LYS A 114 0.35 29.16 -7.68
N LEU A 115 0.06 28.06 -8.37
CA LEU A 115 0.91 26.87 -8.61
C LEU A 115 1.22 26.08 -7.34
N GLU A 116 1.53 26.72 -6.25
CA GLU A 116 1.79 26.11 -4.96
C GLU A 116 1.09 26.87 -3.83
N ILE A 117 0.49 26.13 -2.89
CA ILE A 117 -0.20 26.68 -1.72
C ILE A 117 0.19 25.85 -0.49
N ALA A 118 0.89 26.48 0.46
CA ALA A 118 1.16 25.86 1.76
C ALA A 118 -0.13 25.75 2.59
N THR A 119 -0.37 24.59 3.18
CA THR A 119 -1.53 24.33 4.03
C THR A 119 -1.22 24.52 5.51
N ALA A 120 -2.25 24.72 6.33
CA ALA A 120 -2.09 24.87 7.78
C ALA A 120 -1.64 23.56 8.49
N PHE A 121 -1.79 22.41 7.83
CA PHE A 121 -1.37 21.10 8.36
C PHE A 121 0.01 20.65 7.83
N GLY A 122 0.78 21.58 7.24
CA GLY A 122 2.18 21.36 6.90
C GLY A 122 2.46 20.72 5.53
N GLU A 123 1.42 20.50 4.72
CA GLU A 123 1.58 20.06 3.33
C GLU A 123 1.60 21.26 2.37
N THR A 124 2.19 21.06 1.20
CA THR A 124 2.11 22.02 0.09
C THR A 124 1.28 21.40 -1.04
N LEU A 125 0.16 22.03 -1.35
CA LEU A 125 -0.60 21.71 -2.55
C LEU A 125 0.16 22.17 -3.76
N SER A 126 0.28 21.33 -4.79
CA SER A 126 0.98 21.66 -6.04
C SER A 126 0.09 21.41 -7.25
N TRP A 127 -0.04 22.41 -8.10
CA TRP A 127 -0.75 22.30 -9.36
C TRP A 127 -0.12 21.29 -10.31
N ASP A 128 1.20 21.30 -10.40
CA ASP A 128 1.94 20.37 -11.26
C ASP A 128 1.76 18.93 -10.79
N TYR A 129 1.71 18.70 -9.47
CA TYR A 129 1.46 17.36 -8.92
C TYR A 129 0.06 16.88 -9.29
N LEU A 130 -0.97 17.71 -9.10
CA LEU A 130 -2.35 17.39 -9.46
C LEU A 130 -2.47 17.09 -10.97
N CYS A 131 -1.88 17.94 -11.81
CA CYS A 131 -1.87 17.73 -13.26
C CYS A 131 -1.15 16.45 -13.67
N TYR A 132 -0.06 16.10 -12.97
CA TYR A 132 0.70 14.89 -13.25
C TYR A 132 -0.13 13.64 -12.96
N VAL A 133 -0.72 13.53 -11.78
CA VAL A 133 -1.48 12.32 -11.40
C VAL A 133 -2.70 12.11 -12.29
N ARG A 134 -3.35 13.17 -12.74
CA ARG A 134 -4.44 13.11 -13.72
C ARG A 134 -4.02 12.57 -15.08
N LYS A 135 -2.79 12.82 -15.49
CA LYS A 135 -2.25 12.38 -16.80
C LYS A 135 -1.61 11.00 -16.75
N HIS A 136 -1.26 10.53 -15.56
CA HIS A 136 -0.54 9.28 -15.35
C HIS A 136 -1.35 8.36 -14.42
N PRO A 137 -2.43 7.74 -14.92
CA PRO A 137 -3.22 6.82 -14.14
C PRO A 137 -2.37 5.62 -13.73
N ILE A 138 -2.63 5.08 -12.54
CA ILE A 138 -1.96 3.87 -12.05
C ILE A 138 -2.35 2.69 -12.94
N ILE A 139 -1.34 1.98 -13.45
CA ILE A 139 -1.47 0.70 -14.15
C ILE A 139 -0.69 -0.33 -13.32
N TRP A 140 -1.41 -1.26 -12.70
CA TRP A 140 -0.80 -2.18 -11.74
C TRP A 140 -1.29 -3.61 -11.95
N ASN A 141 -0.34 -4.52 -12.24
CA ASN A 141 -0.62 -5.94 -12.48
C ASN A 141 0.14 -6.85 -11.52
N VAL A 142 0.88 -6.27 -10.57
CA VAL A 142 1.64 -7.06 -9.59
C VAL A 142 0.68 -7.67 -8.58
N PRO A 143 0.79 -8.98 -8.29
CA PRO A 143 0.04 -9.62 -7.21
C PRO A 143 0.24 -8.88 -5.89
N THR A 144 -0.86 -8.42 -5.28
CA THR A 144 -0.81 -7.47 -4.16
C THR A 144 -1.75 -7.89 -3.03
N CYS A 145 -1.25 -7.79 -1.80
CA CYS A 145 -2.06 -7.81 -0.59
C CYS A 145 -2.02 -6.43 0.06
N ILE A 146 -3.18 -5.96 0.54
CA ILE A 146 -3.35 -4.66 1.19
C ILE A 146 -3.81 -4.89 2.63
N LEU A 147 -3.13 -4.26 3.58
CA LEU A 147 -3.59 -4.07 4.95
C LEU A 147 -4.07 -2.63 5.11
N TYR A 148 -5.31 -2.46 5.58
CA TYR A 148 -5.96 -1.18 5.75
C TYR A 148 -6.51 -1.03 7.17
N GLY A 149 -6.31 0.11 7.80
CA GLY A 149 -6.89 0.43 9.10
C GLY A 149 -8.31 0.98 8.96
N GLU A 150 -9.28 0.43 9.71
CA GLU A 150 -10.69 0.86 9.65
C GLU A 150 -10.87 2.37 9.89
N HIS A 151 -9.99 2.97 10.73
CA HIS A 151 -9.99 4.38 11.07
C HIS A 151 -8.95 5.21 10.28
N ASP A 152 -8.54 4.71 9.10
CA ASP A 152 -7.67 5.48 8.21
C ASP A 152 -8.36 6.81 7.82
N ASN A 153 -7.66 7.91 8.06
CA ASN A 153 -8.17 9.27 7.85
C ASN A 153 -7.62 9.96 6.59
N LEU A 154 -6.76 9.29 5.82
CA LEU A 154 -6.19 9.83 4.59
C LEU A 154 -6.84 9.24 3.34
N THR A 155 -7.14 7.94 3.36
CA THR A 155 -7.76 7.23 2.24
C THR A 155 -9.02 6.54 2.73
N SER A 156 -10.14 6.70 2.04
CA SER A 156 -11.39 6.05 2.44
C SER A 156 -11.39 4.55 2.10
N ILE A 157 -12.17 3.76 2.84
CA ILE A 157 -12.33 2.33 2.57
C ILE A 157 -12.91 2.09 1.16
N GLU A 158 -13.78 2.97 0.69
CA GLU A 158 -14.36 2.88 -0.66
C GLU A 158 -13.27 3.02 -1.72
N THR A 159 -12.35 3.97 -1.56
CA THR A 159 -11.22 4.19 -2.48
C THR A 159 -10.30 2.97 -2.52
N VAL A 160 -9.91 2.44 -1.35
CA VAL A 160 -9.03 1.27 -1.29
C VAL A 160 -9.73 0.02 -1.80
N SER A 161 -11.02 -0.17 -1.51
CA SER A 161 -11.81 -1.31 -2.01
C SER A 161 -11.99 -1.26 -3.53
N ALA A 162 -12.21 -0.07 -4.10
CA ALA A 162 -12.30 0.11 -5.54
C ALA A 162 -10.97 -0.25 -6.23
N PHE A 163 -9.85 0.23 -5.69
CA PHE A 163 -8.52 -0.14 -6.15
C PHE A 163 -8.26 -1.64 -6.06
N ALA A 164 -8.55 -2.26 -4.90
CA ALA A 164 -8.36 -3.69 -4.69
C ALA A 164 -9.18 -4.53 -5.69
N THR A 165 -10.42 -4.11 -5.95
CA THR A 165 -11.30 -4.77 -6.94
C THR A 165 -10.74 -4.62 -8.36
N GLN A 166 -10.35 -3.42 -8.76
CA GLN A 166 -9.84 -3.12 -10.09
C GLN A 166 -8.54 -3.87 -10.41
N HIS A 167 -7.66 -3.99 -9.43
CA HIS A 167 -6.33 -4.59 -9.60
C HIS A 167 -6.22 -6.02 -9.02
N HIS A 168 -7.35 -6.64 -8.65
CA HIS A 168 -7.40 -8.00 -8.08
C HIS A 168 -6.50 -8.17 -6.86
N ALA A 169 -6.34 -7.12 -6.05
CA ALA A 169 -5.58 -7.17 -4.81
C ALA A 169 -6.42 -7.78 -3.67
N ASP A 170 -5.76 -8.48 -2.76
CA ASP A 170 -6.37 -9.01 -1.54
C ASP A 170 -6.38 -7.92 -0.46
N LEU A 171 -7.56 -7.53 0.01
CA LEU A 171 -7.75 -6.48 1.00
C LEU A 171 -8.11 -7.07 2.36
N THR A 172 -7.31 -6.76 3.36
CA THR A 172 -7.58 -7.03 4.77
C THR A 172 -7.80 -5.71 5.51
N VAL A 173 -8.90 -5.62 6.25
CA VAL A 173 -9.22 -4.47 7.09
C VAL A 173 -8.96 -4.83 8.55
N MET A 174 -8.10 -4.06 9.24
CA MET A 174 -7.93 -4.18 10.68
C MET A 174 -9.00 -3.37 11.41
N PRO A 175 -9.90 -4.01 12.19
CA PRO A 175 -10.86 -3.28 13.02
C PRO A 175 -10.15 -2.36 14.01
N GLY A 176 -10.58 -1.10 14.08
CA GLY A 176 -9.97 -0.09 14.96
C GLY A 176 -8.55 0.34 14.55
N GLY A 177 -8.00 -0.19 13.45
CA GLY A 177 -6.68 0.21 12.95
C GLY A 177 -6.69 1.63 12.40
N GLU A 178 -5.59 2.35 12.56
CA GLU A 178 -5.38 3.72 12.06
C GLU A 178 -4.52 3.70 10.80
N HIS A 179 -4.37 4.86 10.14
CA HIS A 179 -3.47 4.99 8.99
C HIS A 179 -2.02 4.61 9.35
N TRP A 180 -1.57 5.03 10.51
CA TRP A 180 -0.25 4.71 11.03
C TRP A 180 -0.34 3.58 12.07
N PHE A 181 0.08 2.39 11.67
CA PHE A 181 0.19 1.22 12.55
C PHE A 181 1.35 1.43 13.53
N HIS A 182 1.04 1.76 14.80
CA HIS A 182 2.06 2.14 15.78
C HIS A 182 1.79 1.59 17.20
N THR A 183 0.56 1.22 17.52
CA THR A 183 0.28 0.61 18.81
C THR A 183 0.75 -0.84 18.84
N GLU A 184 0.96 -1.39 20.03
CA GLU A 184 1.37 -2.79 20.17
C GLU A 184 0.39 -3.74 19.49
N GLU A 185 -0.92 -3.52 19.66
CA GLU A 185 -1.97 -4.31 19.02
C GLU A 185 -1.93 -4.20 17.50
N GLN A 186 -1.79 -2.99 16.96
CA GLN A 186 -1.70 -2.77 15.51
C GLN A 186 -0.44 -3.43 14.93
N MET A 187 0.69 -3.34 15.61
CA MET A 187 1.93 -3.98 15.18
C MET A 187 1.87 -5.50 15.25
N GLN A 188 1.24 -6.08 16.28
CA GLN A 188 1.02 -7.52 16.36
C GLN A 188 0.10 -8.02 15.23
N PHE A 189 -0.95 -7.25 14.88
CA PHE A 189 -1.82 -7.58 13.76
C PHE A 189 -1.05 -7.53 12.43
N LEU A 190 -0.28 -6.47 12.19
CA LEU A 190 0.58 -6.30 11.02
C LEU A 190 1.55 -7.49 10.88
N ASP A 191 2.23 -7.86 11.96
CA ASP A 191 3.18 -8.96 11.97
C ASP A 191 2.54 -10.31 11.61
N HIS A 192 1.37 -10.56 12.18
CA HIS A 192 0.60 -11.77 11.89
C HIS A 192 0.17 -11.78 10.42
N TRP A 193 -0.42 -10.68 9.96
CA TRP A 193 -0.89 -10.53 8.57
C TRP A 193 0.25 -10.73 7.55
N VAL A 194 1.41 -10.09 7.76
CA VAL A 194 2.57 -10.22 6.87
C VAL A 194 3.08 -11.66 6.83
N ARG A 195 3.18 -12.33 7.98
CA ARG A 195 3.63 -13.74 8.06
C ARG A 195 2.67 -14.68 7.35
N GLU A 196 1.37 -14.57 7.60
CA GLU A 196 0.39 -15.43 6.97
C GLU A 196 0.40 -15.29 5.44
N ARG A 197 0.42 -14.07 4.95
CA ARG A 197 0.46 -13.79 3.50
C ARG A 197 1.74 -14.28 2.84
N SER A 198 2.86 -14.28 3.54
CA SER A 198 4.11 -14.82 3.02
C SER A 198 4.12 -16.36 2.92
N LEU A 199 3.46 -17.05 3.85
CA LEU A 199 3.40 -18.51 3.90
C LEU A 199 2.39 -19.10 2.90
N THR A 200 1.23 -18.46 2.73
CA THR A 200 0.15 -19.00 1.90
C THR A 200 0.41 -18.84 0.41
N GLY A 201 1.34 -17.97 0.00
CA GLY A 201 1.57 -17.63 -1.41
C GLY A 201 0.27 -17.15 -2.09
N PHE A 202 0.36 -16.45 -3.21
CA PHE A 202 -0.80 -15.97 -3.98
C PHE A 202 -1.72 -17.06 -4.55
N ASN A 203 -1.46 -18.33 -4.29
CA ASN A 203 -2.31 -19.47 -4.69
C ASN A 203 -3.49 -19.77 -3.74
N ALA A 204 -3.70 -18.95 -2.72
CA ALA A 204 -4.80 -19.16 -1.74
C ALA A 204 -6.22 -18.96 -2.31
N ALA A 205 -6.38 -18.56 -3.57
CA ALA A 205 -7.71 -18.59 -4.21
C ALA A 205 -8.35 -19.99 -4.27
N LEU A 206 -7.55 -21.05 -4.07
CA LEU A 206 -8.01 -22.45 -4.00
C LEU A 206 -8.12 -23.01 -2.57
N ALA A 207 -7.51 -22.39 -1.57
CA ALA A 207 -7.52 -22.90 -0.19
C ALA A 207 -8.75 -22.46 0.63
N PHE A 208 -9.43 -21.39 0.23
CA PHE A 208 -10.58 -20.87 0.98
C PHE A 208 -11.87 -21.70 0.86
N THR A 209 -11.97 -22.61 -0.09
CA THR A 209 -13.12 -23.52 -0.19
C THR A 209 -13.08 -24.69 0.81
N CYS A 210 -11.96 -24.98 1.44
CA CYS A 210 -11.84 -26.07 2.42
C CYS A 210 -12.00 -25.65 3.89
N PHE A 211 -11.93 -24.34 4.21
CA PHE A 211 -12.01 -23.89 5.62
C PHE A 211 -13.43 -23.57 6.10
N ALA A 212 -14.39 -23.41 5.18
CA ALA A 212 -15.78 -23.09 5.54
C ALA A 212 -16.60 -24.30 6.04
N GLU A 213 -16.13 -25.53 5.88
CA GLU A 213 -16.89 -26.72 6.25
C GLU A 213 -16.51 -27.34 7.60
N ASN A 214 -15.52 -26.86 8.33
CA ASN A 214 -15.04 -27.47 9.58
C ASN A 214 -15.06 -26.57 10.83
N GLN A 215 -15.82 -25.47 10.86
CA GLN A 215 -16.02 -24.73 12.11
C GLN A 215 -17.39 -25.00 12.74
N THR A 216 -17.54 -26.20 13.31
CA THR A 216 -18.41 -26.41 14.48
C THR A 216 -17.51 -26.80 15.65
N ALA A 217 -16.97 -25.84 16.37
CA ALA A 217 -16.64 -25.87 17.82
C ALA A 217 -15.70 -24.70 18.16
N ALA A 218 -16.22 -23.75 18.91
CA ALA A 218 -15.59 -22.91 19.93
C ALA A 218 -14.11 -22.54 19.75
N ASP A 219 -13.87 -21.35 19.16
CA ASP A 219 -12.74 -20.53 19.59
C ASP A 219 -13.09 -19.02 19.39
N PRO A 220 -13.01 -18.19 20.42
CA PRO A 220 -13.37 -16.77 20.32
C PRO A 220 -12.17 -15.96 19.82
N HIS A 221 -11.88 -15.99 18.53
CA HIS A 221 -10.98 -15.01 17.94
C HIS A 221 -11.78 -13.77 17.52
N PRO A 222 -11.38 -12.55 17.94
CA PRO A 222 -12.13 -11.33 17.75
C PRO A 222 -12.05 -10.73 16.33
N TYR A 223 -11.38 -11.35 15.39
CA TYR A 223 -11.12 -10.77 14.07
C TYR A 223 -12.03 -11.34 13.02
N LYS A 224 -12.89 -10.50 12.45
CA LYS A 224 -13.68 -10.84 11.26
C LYS A 224 -12.94 -10.40 10.01
N GLU A 225 -12.45 -11.36 9.22
CA GLU A 225 -12.04 -11.08 7.85
C GLU A 225 -13.27 -10.69 7.02
N VAL A 226 -13.28 -9.48 6.49
CA VAL A 226 -14.24 -9.06 5.48
C VAL A 226 -13.64 -9.38 4.11
N SER A 227 -13.85 -10.60 3.66
CA SER A 227 -13.56 -10.96 2.27
C SER A 227 -14.56 -10.25 1.36
N CYS A 228 -14.08 -9.36 0.48
CA CYS A 228 -14.86 -8.78 -0.62
C CYS A 228 -15.14 -9.84 -1.71
N ARG A 229 -15.73 -10.97 -1.34
CA ARG A 229 -16.37 -11.91 -2.27
C ARG A 229 -17.82 -12.09 -1.86
N ALA A 230 -18.66 -11.30 -2.43
CA ALA A 230 -20.03 -11.62 -2.79
C ALA A 230 -20.82 -10.34 -3.04
N VAL A 231 -21.08 -10.02 -4.27
CA VAL A 231 -22.45 -9.83 -4.78
C VAL A 231 -22.34 -9.70 -6.31
N TRP A 232 -22.37 -10.82 -7.00
CA TRP A 232 -22.93 -10.92 -8.35
C TRP A 232 -23.58 -12.30 -8.45
N GLY A 233 -24.80 -12.39 -7.94
CA GLY A 233 -25.74 -13.44 -8.28
C GLY A 233 -26.71 -12.86 -9.29
N ASN A 234 -26.72 -13.45 -10.45
CA ASN A 234 -27.77 -13.54 -11.46
C ASN A 234 -28.75 -12.36 -11.60
N VAL A 235 -28.61 -11.55 -12.67
CA VAL A 235 -29.69 -11.36 -13.69
C VAL A 235 -29.03 -11.38 -15.05
#